data_fd3ea9a84d5159d1588131844c2576d1
#
_entry.id   fd3ea9a84d5159d1588131844c2576d1
#
_cell.length_a   1.000
_cell.length_b   1.000
_cell.length_c   1.000
_cell.angle_alpha   90.00
_cell.angle_beta   90.00
_cell.angle_gamma   90.00
#
_symmetry.space_group_name_H-M   'P 1'
#
loop_
_entity.id
_entity.type
_entity.pdbx_description
1 polymer ?
#
loop_
_entity_poly.entity_id
_entity_poly.type
_entity_poly.pdbx_seq_one_letter_code
_entity_poly.pdbx_strand_id
1 'polypeptide(L)'
;MLNRFPFLAAALLTAAVVFPVGTFAQNYPKITSADGWPAPVWEYPPITAQNRKPAPRRDLSGMWGPLGGHMGGVQAGGVLSKPNNGRPENALPYTPYGLEVYKSHKPAEGADAVLPAENNDPRNNCEPLGVPRYNHYNVRLTQIFQDPAKVLIAYHYDNRWRVIWTDGRKLPKMLDGGVEIDGQYREQRIFGYSVGTWIDDTTLEVTTIGTLPEDRVWLDSTGRPISDQVKVTERFRRVSLDELEWSETIEDPKMYTKPWETMRLQMRLHDPRTDLMEYYCSPQEQENYDKFFGSAASQK
;
A
#
# COMPACT_ATOMS: atom_id res chain seq x y z
N MET A 1 -67.89 24.43 -36.34
CA MET A 1 -67.81 23.25 -35.52
C MET A 1 -66.43 23.26 -34.86
N LEU A 2 -66.39 23.66 -33.59
CA LEU A 2 -65.13 23.77 -32.81
C LEU A 2 -64.99 22.44 -32.02
N ASN A 3 -63.89 21.71 -32.31
CA ASN A 3 -63.50 20.56 -31.52
C ASN A 3 -62.50 21.05 -30.43
N ARG A 4 -62.89 20.98 -29.20
CA ARG A 4 -62.02 21.22 -28.01
C ARG A 4 -61.41 19.87 -27.60
N PHE A 5 -60.08 19.78 -27.63
CA PHE A 5 -59.35 18.71 -26.96
C PHE A 5 -58.95 19.18 -25.55
N PRO A 6 -59.15 18.36 -24.52
CA PRO A 6 -58.68 18.69 -23.17
C PRO A 6 -57.19 18.28 -23.05
N PHE A 7 -56.37 19.22 -22.65
CA PHE A 7 -55.03 18.96 -22.20
C PHE A 7 -55.03 18.26 -20.83
N LEU A 8 -54.62 17.00 -20.80
CA LEU A 8 -54.26 16.32 -19.54
C LEU A 8 -52.85 16.79 -19.14
N ALA A 9 -52.79 17.58 -18.08
CA ALA A 9 -51.54 17.90 -17.42
C ALA A 9 -51.08 16.69 -16.59
N ALA A 10 -50.09 15.95 -17.05
CA ALA A 10 -49.43 14.92 -16.24
C ALA A 10 -48.48 15.62 -15.27
N ALA A 11 -48.82 15.65 -14.00
CA ALA A 11 -47.94 16.10 -12.92
C ALA A 11 -46.89 15.01 -12.66
N LEU A 12 -45.68 15.25 -13.11
CA LEU A 12 -44.51 14.46 -12.75
C LEU A 12 -44.12 14.77 -11.30
N LEU A 13 -44.53 13.88 -10.39
CA LEU A 13 -44.02 13.85 -9.03
C LEU A 13 -42.56 13.33 -9.07
N THR A 14 -41.60 14.23 -9.07
CA THR A 14 -40.20 13.90 -8.78
C THR A 14 -40.10 13.62 -7.28
N ALA A 15 -40.10 12.35 -6.90
CA ALA A 15 -39.70 11.92 -5.57
C ALA A 15 -38.21 12.20 -5.41
N ALA A 16 -37.86 13.30 -4.72
CA ALA A 16 -36.52 13.53 -4.26
C ALA A 16 -36.19 12.45 -3.21
N VAL A 17 -35.42 11.44 -3.61
CA VAL A 17 -34.83 10.48 -2.67
C VAL A 17 -33.75 11.25 -1.93
N VAL A 18 -34.11 11.82 -0.79
CA VAL A 18 -33.15 12.37 0.16
C VAL A 18 -32.44 11.18 0.79
N PHE A 19 -31.27 10.84 0.29
CA PHE A 19 -30.38 9.97 1.03
C PHE A 19 -30.01 10.71 2.31
N PRO A 20 -30.24 10.12 3.50
CA PRO A 20 -29.69 10.70 4.69
C PRO A 20 -28.19 10.63 4.56
N VAL A 21 -27.53 11.76 4.33
CA VAL A 21 -26.10 11.90 4.60
C VAL A 21 -25.98 11.71 6.10
N GLY A 22 -25.80 10.47 6.51
CA GLY A 22 -25.50 10.14 7.88
C GLY A 22 -24.21 10.85 8.23
N THR A 23 -24.30 11.97 8.89
CA THR A 23 -23.20 12.56 9.61
C THR A 23 -22.76 11.53 10.64
N PHE A 24 -21.79 10.73 10.31
CA PHE A 24 -21.05 9.90 11.26
C PHE A 24 -20.18 10.82 12.15
N ALA A 25 -20.79 11.81 12.79
CA ALA A 25 -20.19 12.43 13.94
C ALA A 25 -20.31 11.41 15.09
N GLN A 26 -19.46 10.39 15.06
CA GLN A 26 -19.27 9.57 16.24
C GLN A 26 -18.72 10.50 17.31
N ASN A 27 -19.36 10.54 18.49
CA ASN A 27 -18.84 11.24 19.66
C ASN A 27 -17.59 10.50 20.15
N TYR A 28 -16.47 10.78 19.52
CA TYR A 28 -15.17 10.34 20.03
C TYR A 28 -14.87 11.14 21.30
N PRO A 29 -14.40 10.50 22.39
CA PRO A 29 -13.93 11.21 23.55
C PRO A 29 -12.83 12.19 23.11
N LYS A 30 -12.93 13.44 23.56
CA LYS A 30 -11.85 14.41 23.35
C LYS A 30 -10.64 13.99 24.20
N ILE A 31 -9.71 13.28 23.58
CA ILE A 31 -8.43 13.00 24.20
C ILE A 31 -7.51 14.13 23.72
N THR A 32 -7.12 14.97 24.67
CA THR A 32 -6.16 16.07 24.43
C THR A 32 -4.88 15.76 25.17
N SER A 33 -3.74 16.02 24.55
CA SER A 33 -2.47 16.10 25.24
C SER A 33 -2.48 17.29 26.22
N ALA A 34 -1.51 17.38 27.12
CA ALA A 34 -1.40 18.45 28.11
C ALA A 34 -1.31 19.86 27.49
N ASP A 35 -0.88 19.96 26.23
CA ASP A 35 -0.80 21.19 25.43
C ASP A 35 -2.05 21.51 24.61
N GLY A 36 -3.11 20.69 24.74
CA GLY A 36 -4.39 20.89 24.07
C GLY A 36 -4.49 20.29 22.66
N TRP A 37 -3.43 19.70 22.12
CA TRP A 37 -3.49 19.00 20.86
C TRP A 37 -4.21 17.65 20.99
N PRO A 38 -4.92 17.18 19.95
CA PRO A 38 -5.47 15.83 19.97
C PRO A 38 -4.33 14.83 20.16
N ALA A 39 -4.29 14.18 21.31
CA ALA A 39 -3.31 13.11 21.51
C ALA A 39 -3.60 11.97 20.52
N PRO A 40 -2.59 11.40 19.85
CA PRO A 40 -2.79 10.20 19.08
C PRO A 40 -3.29 9.10 20.03
N VAL A 41 -4.49 8.58 19.76
CA VAL A 41 -5.04 7.48 20.55
C VAL A 41 -4.36 6.20 20.09
N TRP A 42 -3.23 5.87 20.71
CA TRP A 42 -2.50 4.63 20.43
C TRP A 42 -3.10 3.40 21.12
N GLU A 43 -3.95 3.63 22.12
CA GLU A 43 -4.58 2.57 22.90
C GLU A 43 -6.03 2.36 22.48
N TYR A 44 -6.21 1.48 21.52
CA TYR A 44 -7.52 0.95 21.21
C TYR A 44 -7.80 -0.29 22.05
N PRO A 45 -9.03 -0.48 22.57
CA PRO A 45 -9.38 -1.72 23.23
C PRO A 45 -9.20 -2.88 22.25
N PRO A 46 -8.75 -4.05 22.71
CA PRO A 46 -8.64 -5.24 21.87
C PRO A 46 -9.96 -5.51 21.13
N ILE A 47 -9.87 -5.89 19.85
CA ILE A 47 -11.05 -6.32 19.08
C ILE A 47 -11.37 -7.75 19.54
N THR A 48 -12.55 -7.92 20.10
CA THR A 48 -13.06 -9.21 20.59
C THR A 48 -14.30 -9.61 19.79
N ALA A 49 -14.72 -10.86 19.92
CA ALA A 49 -15.96 -11.31 19.30
C ALA A 49 -17.19 -10.48 19.75
N GLN A 50 -17.15 -9.93 20.96
CA GLN A 50 -18.26 -9.15 21.54
C GLN A 50 -18.33 -7.72 21.02
N ASN A 51 -17.20 -7.09 20.67
CA ASN A 51 -17.15 -5.71 20.20
C ASN A 51 -16.89 -5.58 18.69
N ARG A 52 -16.63 -6.69 17.98
CA ARG A 52 -16.41 -6.71 16.54
C ARG A 52 -17.69 -6.33 15.80
N LYS A 53 -17.61 -5.29 14.98
CA LYS A 53 -18.71 -4.84 14.11
C LYS A 53 -18.50 -5.41 12.69
N PRO A 54 -19.59 -5.69 11.95
CA PRO A 54 -19.46 -6.19 10.58
C PRO A 54 -18.72 -5.19 9.68
N ALA A 55 -18.00 -5.71 8.70
CA ALA A 55 -17.34 -4.92 7.68
C ALA A 55 -18.40 -4.17 6.84
N PRO A 56 -18.16 -2.91 6.49
CA PRO A 56 -18.97 -2.22 5.51
C PRO A 56 -18.78 -2.85 4.13
N ARG A 57 -19.84 -2.79 3.32
CA ARG A 57 -19.82 -3.39 2.00
C ARG A 57 -19.01 -2.55 1.02
N ARG A 58 -17.99 -3.16 0.39
CA ARG A 58 -17.14 -2.55 -0.64
C ARG A 58 -16.58 -1.19 -0.25
N ASP A 59 -16.11 -1.08 0.99
CA ASP A 59 -15.56 0.15 1.53
C ASP A 59 -14.28 -0.15 2.32
N LEU A 60 -13.15 0.37 1.84
CA LEU A 60 -11.84 0.30 2.48
C LEU A 60 -11.45 1.63 3.11
N SER A 61 -12.31 2.67 2.99
CA SER A 61 -11.99 4.02 3.46
C SER A 61 -11.64 4.05 4.93
N GLY A 62 -10.66 4.88 5.28
CA GLY A 62 -10.25 5.10 6.65
C GLY A 62 -8.75 5.31 6.81
N MET A 63 -8.36 5.66 8.03
CA MET A 63 -6.98 5.72 8.46
C MET A 63 -6.59 4.37 9.06
N TRP A 64 -5.59 3.73 8.48
CA TRP A 64 -5.18 2.38 8.85
C TRP A 64 -3.77 2.38 9.42
N GLY A 65 -3.57 1.64 10.49
CA GLY A 65 -2.26 1.39 11.10
C GLY A 65 -2.08 -0.08 11.45
N PRO A 66 -0.85 -0.53 11.74
CA PRO A 66 -0.58 -1.94 12.05
C PRO A 66 -1.33 -2.39 13.30
N LEU A 67 -1.93 -3.58 13.23
CA LEU A 67 -2.53 -4.22 14.39
C LEU A 67 -1.40 -4.77 15.28
N GLY A 68 -1.38 -4.36 16.54
CA GLY A 68 -0.36 -4.83 17.50
C GLY A 68 0.90 -3.97 17.57
N GLY A 69 0.86 -2.74 17.05
CA GLY A 69 1.96 -1.80 17.18
C GLY A 69 2.94 -1.82 16.01
N HIS A 70 4.18 -1.43 16.26
CA HIS A 70 5.21 -1.35 15.24
C HIS A 70 5.45 -2.72 14.59
N MET A 71 5.06 -2.86 13.35
CA MET A 71 5.49 -4.01 12.57
C MET A 71 6.94 -3.75 12.16
N GLY A 72 7.86 -4.36 12.85
CA GLY A 72 9.23 -4.48 12.37
C GLY A 72 9.19 -5.25 11.07
N GLY A 73 8.93 -4.55 10.02
CA GLY A 73 8.76 -4.91 8.64
C GLY A 73 8.27 -6.35 8.40
N VAL A 74 7.25 -6.50 7.65
CA VAL A 74 6.85 -7.80 7.06
C VAL A 74 8.06 -8.50 6.45
N GLN A 75 9.03 -7.70 6.10
CA GLN A 75 10.34 -8.09 5.60
C GLN A 75 11.12 -8.95 6.59
N ALA A 76 11.06 -8.65 7.88
CA ALA A 76 11.76 -9.45 8.92
C ALA A 76 11.08 -10.80 9.18
N GLY A 77 9.79 -10.91 8.92
CA GLY A 77 9.02 -12.13 9.10
C GLY A 77 9.13 -13.15 7.97
N GLY A 78 9.68 -12.75 6.81
CA GLY A 78 9.82 -13.66 5.67
C GLY A 78 8.54 -13.81 4.82
N VAL A 79 8.52 -14.87 4.04
CA VAL A 79 7.42 -15.23 3.14
C VAL A 79 6.47 -16.15 3.87
N LEU A 80 5.17 -15.85 3.92
CA LEU A 80 4.14 -16.74 4.45
C LEU A 80 4.65 -17.63 5.61
N SER A 81 4.83 -17.12 6.77
CA SER A 81 5.36 -17.90 7.92
C SER A 81 6.79 -18.45 7.75
N LYS A 82 7.47 -18.24 6.65
CA LYS A 82 8.87 -18.61 6.48
C LYS A 82 9.77 -17.46 6.93
N PRO A 83 10.55 -17.63 7.98
CA PRO A 83 11.42 -16.57 8.47
C PRO A 83 12.54 -16.28 7.47
N ASN A 84 12.90 -15.00 7.33
CA ASN A 84 14.11 -14.59 6.60
C ASN A 84 15.33 -14.77 7.50
N ASN A 85 15.84 -16.00 7.59
CA ASN A 85 16.94 -16.37 8.47
C ASN A 85 18.13 -16.98 7.74
N GLY A 86 18.22 -16.82 6.43
CA GLY A 86 19.31 -17.35 5.60
C GLY A 86 19.29 -18.86 5.39
N ARG A 87 18.31 -19.59 5.94
CA ARG A 87 18.23 -21.05 5.76
C ARG A 87 17.69 -21.41 4.39
N PRO A 88 18.28 -22.39 3.67
CA PRO A 88 17.85 -22.79 2.34
C PRO A 88 16.36 -23.14 2.22
N GLU A 89 15.80 -23.80 3.25
CA GLU A 89 14.40 -24.18 3.29
C GLU A 89 13.42 -22.97 3.36
N ASN A 90 13.94 -21.82 3.75
CA ASN A 90 13.21 -20.57 3.83
C ASN A 90 13.52 -19.63 2.65
N ALA A 91 14.43 -20.02 1.79
CA ALA A 91 14.78 -19.23 0.62
C ALA A 91 13.61 -19.08 -0.34
N LEU A 92 13.53 -17.91 -0.97
CA LEU A 92 12.60 -17.68 -2.07
C LEU A 92 13.01 -18.46 -3.32
N PRO A 93 12.05 -18.74 -4.22
CA PRO A 93 12.32 -19.49 -5.46
C PRO A 93 13.01 -18.61 -6.51
N TYR A 94 14.20 -18.09 -6.20
CA TYR A 94 14.95 -17.25 -7.12
C TYR A 94 15.29 -17.95 -8.43
N THR A 95 15.28 -17.21 -9.54
CA THR A 95 16.05 -17.58 -10.73
C THR A 95 17.54 -17.41 -10.44
N PRO A 96 18.46 -17.98 -11.28
CA PRO A 96 19.86 -17.67 -11.14
C PRO A 96 20.17 -16.18 -11.17
N TYR A 97 19.53 -15.44 -12.07
CA TYR A 97 19.64 -13.98 -12.17
C TYR A 97 19.08 -13.27 -10.93
N GLY A 98 17.88 -13.63 -10.49
CA GLY A 98 17.27 -13.06 -9.29
C GLY A 98 18.10 -13.26 -8.03
N LEU A 99 18.78 -14.40 -7.92
CA LEU A 99 19.71 -14.67 -6.82
C LEU A 99 20.99 -13.82 -6.91
N GLU A 100 21.49 -13.57 -8.12
CA GLU A 100 22.63 -12.68 -8.35
C GLU A 100 22.28 -11.24 -7.97
N VAL A 101 21.11 -10.75 -8.41
CA VAL A 101 20.63 -9.43 -8.04
C VAL A 101 20.44 -9.32 -6.52
N TYR A 102 19.80 -10.31 -5.88
CA TYR A 102 19.64 -10.33 -4.42
C TYR A 102 20.99 -10.20 -3.69
N LYS A 103 21.99 -10.96 -4.11
CA LYS A 103 23.35 -10.93 -3.51
C LYS A 103 24.09 -9.61 -3.74
N SER A 104 23.73 -8.86 -4.77
CA SER A 104 24.30 -7.53 -5.03
C SER A 104 23.72 -6.44 -4.14
N HIS A 105 22.53 -6.69 -3.57
CA HIS A 105 21.87 -5.78 -2.65
C HIS A 105 22.54 -5.84 -1.27
N LYS A 106 22.74 -4.68 -0.67
CA LYS A 106 23.32 -4.50 0.67
C LYS A 106 22.29 -3.81 1.56
N PRO A 107 21.32 -4.55 2.10
CA PRO A 107 20.25 -3.98 2.91
C PRO A 107 20.75 -3.55 4.29
N ALA A 108 20.05 -2.61 4.93
CA ALA A 108 20.28 -2.26 6.34
C ALA A 108 19.54 -3.19 7.32
N GLU A 109 18.65 -4.05 6.83
CA GLU A 109 17.81 -4.93 7.63
C GLU A 109 17.85 -6.37 7.10
N GLY A 110 17.50 -7.31 7.98
CA GLY A 110 17.42 -8.74 7.63
C GLY A 110 18.70 -9.53 7.88
N ALA A 111 18.75 -10.74 7.32
CA ALA A 111 19.86 -11.69 7.56
C ALA A 111 21.19 -11.23 6.93
N ASP A 112 21.10 -10.49 5.84
CA ASP A 112 22.25 -10.01 5.06
C ASP A 112 22.50 -8.51 5.30
N ALA A 113 22.05 -7.99 6.45
CA ALA A 113 22.22 -6.58 6.80
C ALA A 113 23.69 -6.17 6.86
N VAL A 114 23.98 -5.03 6.26
CA VAL A 114 25.30 -4.39 6.26
C VAL A 114 25.31 -3.14 7.14
N LEU A 115 26.49 -2.57 7.36
CA LEU A 115 26.60 -1.29 8.03
C LEU A 115 25.92 -0.18 7.20
N PRO A 116 25.36 0.86 7.85
CA PRO A 116 24.67 1.96 7.15
C PRO A 116 25.48 2.57 6.01
N ALA A 117 26.79 2.70 6.17
CA ALA A 117 27.70 3.26 5.15
C ALA A 117 27.88 2.36 3.92
N GLU A 118 27.54 1.07 4.01
CA GLU A 118 27.66 0.10 2.92
C GLU A 118 26.30 -0.17 2.23
N ASN A 119 25.22 0.34 2.80
CA ASN A 119 23.89 0.12 2.32
C ASN A 119 23.68 0.79 0.96
N ASN A 120 23.26 -0.01 -0.04
CA ASN A 120 22.98 0.47 -1.39
C ASN A 120 21.48 0.49 -1.74
N ASP A 121 20.61 0.50 -0.74
CA ASP A 121 19.18 0.64 -0.95
C ASP A 121 18.87 1.96 -1.68
N PRO A 122 18.17 1.94 -2.84
CA PRO A 122 17.79 3.16 -3.56
C PRO A 122 17.05 4.18 -2.69
N ARG A 123 16.33 3.73 -1.67
CA ARG A 123 15.68 4.60 -0.68
C ARG A 123 16.64 5.58 -0.01
N ASN A 124 17.90 5.22 0.18
CA ASN A 124 18.89 6.10 0.80
C ASN A 124 19.17 7.36 -0.03
N ASN A 125 18.88 7.29 -1.33
CA ASN A 125 18.93 8.44 -2.24
C ASN A 125 17.55 9.07 -2.44
N CYS A 126 16.61 8.82 -1.53
CA CYS A 126 15.22 9.26 -1.64
C CYS A 126 14.47 8.77 -2.88
N GLU A 127 14.93 7.67 -3.49
CA GLU A 127 14.12 6.99 -4.50
C GLU A 127 12.84 6.45 -3.85
N PRO A 128 11.71 6.64 -4.49
CA PRO A 128 10.44 6.16 -3.97
C PRO A 128 10.41 4.63 -3.87
N LEU A 129 9.76 4.12 -2.83
CA LEU A 129 9.75 2.69 -2.53
C LEU A 129 9.04 1.82 -3.56
N GLY A 130 8.06 2.37 -4.29
CA GLY A 130 7.24 1.60 -5.24
C GLY A 130 6.27 0.61 -4.58
N VAL A 131 5.61 -0.20 -5.42
CA VAL A 131 4.71 -1.28 -5.01
C VAL A 131 5.44 -2.62 -5.21
N PRO A 132 5.36 -3.55 -4.25
CA PRO A 132 4.52 -3.53 -3.03
C PRO A 132 5.19 -2.90 -1.81
N ARG A 133 6.44 -2.44 -1.91
CA ARG A 133 7.27 -2.07 -0.76
C ARG A 133 6.63 -1.01 0.16
N TYR A 134 5.88 -0.04 -0.39
CA TYR A 134 5.17 0.94 0.45
C TYR A 134 4.21 0.30 1.44
N ASN A 135 3.61 -0.82 1.07
CA ASN A 135 2.69 -1.54 1.94
C ASN A 135 3.40 -2.18 3.13
N HIS A 136 4.67 -2.49 2.96
CA HIS A 136 5.49 -3.21 3.93
C HIS A 136 6.47 -2.31 4.68
N TYR A 137 6.72 -1.11 4.18
CA TYR A 137 7.79 -0.28 4.71
C TYR A 137 7.39 0.35 6.03
N ASN A 138 8.09 -0.05 7.09
CA ASN A 138 7.98 0.47 8.46
C ASN A 138 6.59 1.04 8.74
N VAL A 139 5.61 0.15 8.74
CA VAL A 139 4.20 0.48 8.58
C VAL A 139 3.81 1.64 9.47
N ARG A 140 3.77 2.76 8.86
CA ARG A 140 3.20 3.97 9.40
C ARG A 140 1.73 4.00 8.99
N LEU A 141 1.05 5.03 9.38
CA LEU A 141 -0.35 5.19 9.00
C LEU A 141 -0.52 5.26 7.49
N THR A 142 -1.62 4.70 7.02
CA THR A 142 -2.03 4.72 5.62
C THR A 142 -3.46 5.19 5.55
N GLN A 143 -3.73 6.27 4.82
CA GLN A 143 -5.08 6.77 4.61
C GLN A 143 -5.62 6.24 3.28
N ILE A 144 -6.77 5.57 3.33
CA ILE A 144 -7.48 5.11 2.13
C ILE A 144 -8.68 6.03 1.89
N PHE A 145 -8.75 6.58 0.67
CA PHE A 145 -9.90 7.30 0.14
C PHE A 145 -10.48 6.50 -1.00
N GLN A 146 -11.80 6.51 -1.13
CA GLN A 146 -12.48 5.72 -2.15
C GLN A 146 -13.63 6.50 -2.77
N ASP A 147 -13.72 6.43 -4.09
CA ASP A 147 -14.92 6.78 -4.86
C ASP A 147 -15.32 5.59 -5.76
N PRO A 148 -16.44 5.65 -6.51
CA PRO A 148 -16.87 4.54 -7.35
C PRO A 148 -15.89 4.14 -8.46
N ALA A 149 -15.01 5.04 -8.90
CA ALA A 149 -14.10 4.82 -10.01
C ALA A 149 -12.69 4.43 -9.57
N LYS A 150 -12.31 4.75 -8.33
CA LYS A 150 -10.93 4.53 -7.87
C LYS A 150 -10.82 4.47 -6.35
N VAL A 151 -9.75 3.83 -5.91
CA VAL A 151 -9.21 3.89 -4.55
C VAL A 151 -7.89 4.65 -4.60
N LEU A 152 -7.73 5.64 -3.72
CA LEU A 152 -6.49 6.38 -3.53
C LEU A 152 -5.93 6.00 -2.17
N ILE A 153 -4.69 5.52 -2.15
CA ILE A 153 -3.96 5.19 -0.92
C ILE A 153 -2.90 6.26 -0.72
N ALA A 154 -3.00 7.00 0.39
CA ALA A 154 -2.00 7.96 0.84
C ALA A 154 -1.13 7.33 1.93
N TYR A 155 0.17 7.32 1.73
CA TYR A 155 1.15 6.75 2.65
C TYR A 155 1.80 7.86 3.47
N HIS A 156 1.97 7.63 4.77
CA HIS A 156 2.67 8.56 5.64
C HIS A 156 4.14 8.76 5.24
N TYR A 157 4.82 7.64 4.88
CA TYR A 157 6.22 7.74 4.46
C TYR A 157 6.33 8.48 3.14
N ASP A 158 7.14 9.55 3.13
CA ASP A 158 7.43 10.40 1.96
C ASP A 158 6.18 11.03 1.30
N ASN A 159 5.07 11.08 2.04
CA ASN A 159 3.78 11.66 1.64
C ASN A 159 3.36 11.31 0.20
N ARG A 160 3.53 10.05 -0.18
CA ARG A 160 3.18 9.53 -1.51
C ARG A 160 1.77 8.98 -1.54
N TRP A 161 1.22 8.92 -2.75
CA TRP A 161 -0.11 8.39 -3.00
C TRP A 161 -0.12 7.50 -4.23
N ARG A 162 -0.98 6.51 -4.19
CA ARG A 162 -1.19 5.52 -5.25
C ARG A 162 -2.65 5.51 -5.66
N VAL A 163 -2.91 5.40 -6.95
CA VAL A 163 -4.26 5.24 -7.50
C VAL A 163 -4.46 3.80 -7.96
N ILE A 164 -5.58 3.22 -7.53
CA ILE A 164 -6.08 1.92 -7.99
C ILE A 164 -7.41 2.18 -8.70
N TRP A 165 -7.53 1.83 -9.97
CA TRP A 165 -8.74 2.02 -10.74
C TRP A 165 -9.74 0.90 -10.50
N THR A 166 -10.99 1.25 -10.18
CA THR A 166 -12.09 0.30 -9.89
C THR A 166 -13.28 0.49 -10.83
N ASP A 167 -13.11 1.19 -11.92
CA ASP A 167 -14.13 1.52 -12.91
C ASP A 167 -14.35 0.44 -13.99
N GLY A 168 -13.72 -0.74 -13.83
CA GLY A 168 -13.86 -1.87 -14.75
C GLY A 168 -12.92 -1.83 -15.96
N ARG A 169 -11.98 -0.88 -16.01
CA ARG A 169 -10.96 -0.86 -17.06
C ARG A 169 -10.05 -2.08 -16.97
N LYS A 170 -9.43 -2.43 -18.10
CA LYS A 170 -8.44 -3.52 -18.19
C LYS A 170 -7.04 -3.00 -17.87
N LEU A 171 -6.19 -3.92 -17.41
CA LEU A 171 -4.74 -3.66 -17.33
C LEU A 171 -4.19 -3.42 -18.74
N PRO A 172 -3.32 -2.40 -18.90
CA PRO A 172 -2.63 -2.19 -20.17
C PRO A 172 -1.63 -3.30 -20.44
N LYS A 173 -1.27 -3.45 -21.71
CA LYS A 173 -0.15 -4.33 -22.07
C LYS A 173 1.17 -3.64 -21.72
N MET A 174 2.11 -4.42 -21.23
CA MET A 174 3.50 -3.96 -21.06
C MET A 174 4.19 -3.89 -22.41
N LEU A 175 4.92 -2.79 -22.63
CA LEU A 175 5.87 -2.64 -23.74
C LEU A 175 7.26 -2.33 -23.17
N ASP A 176 8.29 -2.51 -24.00
CA ASP A 176 9.68 -2.16 -23.62
C ASP A 176 9.76 -0.70 -23.18
N GLY A 177 10.18 -0.51 -21.91
CA GLY A 177 10.32 0.80 -21.29
C GLY A 177 9.02 1.49 -20.90
N GLY A 178 7.88 0.78 -20.87
CA GLY A 178 6.62 1.38 -20.46
C GLY A 178 5.40 0.50 -20.64
N VAL A 179 4.25 1.14 -20.59
CA VAL A 179 2.93 0.50 -20.61
C VAL A 179 2.09 1.12 -21.70
N GLU A 180 1.52 0.31 -22.60
CA GLU A 180 0.53 0.79 -23.56
C GLU A 180 -0.84 0.93 -22.89
N ILE A 181 -1.42 2.13 -22.95
CA ILE A 181 -2.76 2.44 -22.49
C ILE A 181 -3.51 3.09 -23.66
N ASP A 182 -4.62 2.48 -24.09
CA ASP A 182 -5.46 2.99 -25.19
C ASP A 182 -4.66 3.30 -26.47
N GLY A 183 -3.71 2.44 -26.83
CA GLY A 183 -2.84 2.63 -27.98
C GLY A 183 -1.76 3.70 -27.79
N GLN A 184 -1.62 4.25 -26.60
CA GLN A 184 -0.57 5.22 -26.27
C GLN A 184 0.49 4.59 -25.37
N TYR A 185 1.75 4.79 -25.74
CA TYR A 185 2.89 4.42 -24.92
C TYR A 185 2.94 5.28 -23.65
N ARG A 186 3.10 4.65 -22.51
CA ARG A 186 3.26 5.32 -21.20
C ARG A 186 4.53 4.84 -20.53
N GLU A 187 5.26 5.77 -19.94
CA GLU A 187 6.44 5.43 -19.14
C GLU A 187 6.08 4.52 -17.95
N GLN A 188 7.03 3.70 -17.54
CA GLN A 188 6.96 2.95 -16.29
C GLN A 188 6.76 3.91 -15.11
N ARG A 189 6.01 3.46 -14.11
CA ARG A 189 5.63 4.27 -12.95
C ARG A 189 6.18 3.67 -11.68
N ILE A 190 6.56 4.50 -10.75
CA ILE A 190 7.00 4.11 -9.41
C ILE A 190 5.99 3.18 -8.74
N PHE A 191 4.71 3.49 -8.82
CA PHE A 191 3.63 2.66 -8.27
C PHE A 191 3.03 1.68 -9.29
N GLY A 192 3.59 1.58 -10.48
CA GLY A 192 3.01 0.81 -11.57
C GLY A 192 1.64 1.34 -12.00
N TYR A 193 0.89 0.48 -12.66
CA TYR A 193 -0.49 0.71 -13.04
C TYR A 193 -1.37 -0.34 -12.35
N SER A 194 -2.33 0.12 -11.56
CA SER A 194 -3.14 -0.73 -10.69
C SER A 194 -4.60 -0.71 -11.10
N VAL A 195 -5.17 -1.90 -11.28
CA VAL A 195 -6.61 -2.10 -11.52
C VAL A 195 -7.16 -3.04 -10.46
N GLY A 196 -8.26 -2.63 -9.84
CA GLY A 196 -8.93 -3.39 -8.78
C GLY A 196 -10.33 -3.85 -9.17
N THR A 197 -10.69 -5.01 -8.67
CA THR A 197 -12.04 -5.58 -8.82
C THR A 197 -12.52 -6.11 -7.47
N TRP A 198 -13.72 -5.73 -7.07
CA TRP A 198 -14.36 -6.31 -5.90
C TRP A 198 -14.77 -7.75 -6.20
N ILE A 199 -14.08 -8.72 -5.60
CA ILE A 199 -14.35 -10.15 -5.77
C ILE A 199 -15.47 -10.64 -4.85
N ASP A 200 -15.74 -9.90 -3.77
CA ASP A 200 -16.89 -10.05 -2.88
C ASP A 200 -17.25 -8.71 -2.23
N ASP A 201 -18.14 -8.71 -1.24
CA ASP A 201 -18.59 -7.48 -0.56
C ASP A 201 -17.53 -6.85 0.37
N THR A 202 -16.45 -7.55 0.68
CA THR A 202 -15.43 -7.10 1.63
C THR A 202 -14.00 -7.18 1.10
N THR A 203 -13.80 -7.76 -0.07
CA THR A 203 -12.47 -8.02 -0.65
C THR A 203 -12.29 -7.34 -2.00
N LEU A 204 -11.36 -6.42 -2.08
CA LEU A 204 -10.85 -5.83 -3.32
C LEU A 204 -9.60 -6.59 -3.74
N GLU A 205 -9.61 -7.22 -4.92
CA GLU A 205 -8.41 -7.76 -5.56
C GLU A 205 -7.85 -6.73 -6.53
N VAL A 206 -6.55 -6.48 -6.42
CA VAL A 206 -5.84 -5.47 -7.22
C VAL A 206 -4.69 -6.15 -7.96
N THR A 207 -4.57 -5.89 -9.25
CA THR A 207 -3.40 -6.30 -10.02
C THR A 207 -2.61 -5.06 -10.45
N THR A 208 -1.30 -5.09 -10.22
CA THR A 208 -0.36 -4.02 -10.56
C THR A 208 0.74 -4.54 -11.47
N ILE A 209 1.03 -3.80 -12.52
CA ILE A 209 2.13 -4.03 -13.46
C ILE A 209 2.80 -2.69 -13.81
N GLY A 210 3.92 -2.72 -14.51
CA GLY A 210 4.58 -1.51 -15.02
C GLY A 210 5.31 -0.71 -13.96
N THR A 211 5.94 -1.39 -13.00
CA THR A 211 6.84 -0.79 -12.02
C THR A 211 8.19 -0.45 -12.62
N LEU A 212 9.03 0.24 -11.86
CA LEU A 212 10.41 0.55 -12.24
C LEU A 212 11.30 -0.71 -12.20
N PRO A 213 12.43 -0.70 -12.91
CA PRO A 213 13.38 -1.82 -12.92
C PRO A 213 14.10 -2.01 -11.56
N GLU A 214 14.82 -3.12 -11.45
CA GLU A 214 15.46 -3.62 -10.22
C GLU A 214 16.51 -2.72 -9.59
N ASP A 215 17.11 -1.84 -10.36
CA ASP A 215 18.09 -0.85 -9.88
C ASP A 215 17.43 0.39 -9.23
N ARG A 216 16.12 0.54 -9.38
CA ARG A 216 15.36 1.69 -8.88
C ARG A 216 14.45 1.34 -7.70
N VAL A 217 13.99 0.12 -7.62
CA VAL A 217 13.06 -0.34 -6.58
C VAL A 217 13.43 -1.72 -6.07
N TRP A 218 13.26 -1.92 -4.77
CA TRP A 218 13.35 -3.23 -4.13
C TRP A 218 11.98 -3.69 -3.68
N LEU A 219 11.80 -5.00 -3.54
CA LEU A 219 10.56 -5.56 -3.01
C LEU A 219 10.34 -5.13 -1.55
N ASP A 220 11.42 -5.16 -0.75
CA ASP A 220 11.40 -4.84 0.68
C ASP A 220 12.75 -4.33 1.18
N SER A 221 12.83 -3.90 2.44
CA SER A 221 14.05 -3.38 3.06
C SER A 221 15.11 -4.45 3.40
N THR A 222 14.82 -5.72 3.14
CA THR A 222 15.79 -6.81 3.31
C THR A 222 16.52 -7.17 1.99
N GLY A 223 16.33 -6.34 0.95
CA GLY A 223 17.05 -6.47 -0.32
C GLY A 223 16.45 -7.46 -1.30
N ARG A 224 15.23 -7.95 -1.10
CA ARG A 224 14.59 -8.83 -2.08
C ARG A 224 14.34 -8.07 -3.38
N PRO A 225 14.72 -8.63 -4.54
CA PRO A 225 14.57 -7.95 -5.81
C PRO A 225 13.15 -8.06 -6.38
N ILE A 226 12.79 -7.05 -7.17
CA ILE A 226 11.72 -7.12 -8.17
C ILE A 226 12.26 -6.51 -9.46
N SER A 227 11.62 -6.83 -10.60
CA SER A 227 11.95 -6.23 -11.88
C SER A 227 10.78 -5.47 -12.49
N ASP A 228 11.02 -4.86 -13.64
CA ASP A 228 9.98 -4.24 -14.47
C ASP A 228 8.95 -5.26 -15.03
N GLN A 229 9.24 -6.56 -14.93
CA GLN A 229 8.34 -7.63 -15.34
C GLN A 229 7.43 -8.12 -14.20
N VAL A 230 7.53 -7.54 -13.02
CA VAL A 230 6.73 -7.95 -11.88
C VAL A 230 5.24 -7.69 -12.12
N LYS A 231 4.46 -8.69 -11.74
CA LYS A 231 3.01 -8.56 -11.53
C LYS A 231 2.73 -8.81 -10.06
N VAL A 232 2.13 -7.83 -9.41
CA VAL A 232 1.71 -7.92 -8.01
C VAL A 232 0.20 -8.07 -7.97
N THR A 233 -0.29 -9.14 -7.35
CA THR A 233 -1.72 -9.31 -7.07
C THR A 233 -1.94 -9.14 -5.59
N GLU A 234 -2.70 -8.11 -5.20
CA GLU A 234 -2.98 -7.75 -3.81
C GLU A 234 -4.43 -8.04 -3.48
N ARG A 235 -4.70 -8.43 -2.24
CA ARG A 235 -6.05 -8.56 -1.69
C ARG A 235 -6.19 -7.72 -0.44
N PHE A 236 -7.05 -6.73 -0.52
CA PHE A 236 -7.47 -5.90 0.61
C PHE A 236 -8.79 -6.45 1.11
N ARG A 237 -8.78 -7.12 2.23
CA ARG A 237 -9.97 -7.72 2.82
C ARG A 237 -10.34 -6.99 4.10
N ARG A 238 -11.46 -6.30 4.09
CA ARG A 238 -12.01 -5.71 5.32
C ARG A 238 -12.72 -6.80 6.14
N VAL A 239 -12.04 -7.26 7.20
CA VAL A 239 -12.49 -8.38 8.04
C VAL A 239 -13.62 -7.95 8.96
N SER A 240 -13.58 -6.70 9.44
CA SER A 240 -14.59 -6.07 10.27
C SER A 240 -14.62 -4.56 10.03
N LEU A 241 -15.46 -3.83 10.75
CA LEU A 241 -15.42 -2.37 10.68
C LEU A 241 -14.01 -1.82 10.94
N ASP A 242 -13.31 -2.41 11.90
CA ASP A 242 -12.06 -1.89 12.46
C ASP A 242 -10.81 -2.69 12.03
N GLU A 243 -10.96 -3.73 11.20
CA GLU A 243 -9.85 -4.61 10.79
C GLU A 243 -9.75 -4.72 9.27
N LEU A 244 -8.56 -4.52 8.75
CA LEU A 244 -8.19 -4.73 7.36
C LEU A 244 -7.05 -5.75 7.29
N GLU A 245 -7.21 -6.78 6.48
CA GLU A 245 -6.18 -7.75 6.13
C GLU A 245 -5.68 -7.46 4.72
N TRP A 246 -4.38 -7.53 4.53
CA TRP A 246 -3.72 -7.27 3.26
C TRP A 246 -2.77 -8.41 2.93
N SER A 247 -2.89 -8.99 1.76
CA SER A 247 -2.00 -10.06 1.27
C SER A 247 -1.60 -9.79 -0.16
N GLU A 248 -0.46 -10.33 -0.56
CA GLU A 248 0.11 -10.10 -1.88
C GLU A 248 0.72 -11.37 -2.45
N THR A 249 0.54 -11.55 -3.76
CA THR A 249 1.23 -12.56 -4.56
C THR A 249 2.18 -11.84 -5.50
N ILE A 250 3.43 -12.25 -5.48
CA ILE A 250 4.50 -11.76 -6.34
C ILE A 250 4.74 -12.75 -7.48
N GLU A 251 4.60 -12.28 -8.71
CA GLU A 251 4.88 -13.01 -9.93
C GLU A 251 5.87 -12.19 -10.74
N ASP A 252 7.12 -12.62 -10.79
CA ASP A 252 8.21 -11.94 -11.50
C ASP A 252 9.11 -12.99 -12.14
N PRO A 253 8.91 -13.32 -13.44
CA PRO A 253 9.61 -14.39 -14.11
C PRO A 253 11.12 -14.12 -14.29
N LYS A 254 11.55 -12.86 -14.20
CA LYS A 254 12.96 -12.47 -14.24
C LYS A 254 13.66 -12.81 -12.92
N MET A 255 12.97 -12.60 -11.78
CA MET A 255 13.53 -12.76 -10.44
C MET A 255 13.22 -14.11 -9.79
N TYR A 256 12.04 -14.70 -10.07
CA TYR A 256 11.54 -15.88 -9.38
C TYR A 256 11.05 -16.94 -10.37
N THR A 257 11.33 -18.20 -10.06
CA THR A 257 10.94 -19.36 -10.90
C THR A 257 9.47 -19.72 -10.81
N LYS A 258 8.75 -19.19 -9.83
CA LYS A 258 7.29 -19.37 -9.64
C LYS A 258 6.74 -18.25 -8.78
N PRO A 259 5.41 -17.96 -8.88
CA PRO A 259 4.73 -17.06 -7.97
C PRO A 259 4.85 -17.49 -6.51
N TRP A 260 4.85 -16.51 -5.61
CA TRP A 260 4.87 -16.73 -4.17
C TRP A 260 4.12 -15.62 -3.43
N GLU A 261 3.61 -15.94 -2.25
CA GLU A 261 2.83 -15.01 -1.43
C GLU A 261 3.68 -14.38 -0.33
N THR A 262 3.47 -13.09 -0.07
CA THR A 262 4.04 -12.39 1.07
C THR A 262 3.29 -12.73 2.36
N MET A 263 3.82 -12.28 3.50
CA MET A 263 3.08 -12.31 4.75
C MET A 263 1.81 -11.47 4.66
N ARG A 264 0.78 -11.90 5.39
CA ARG A 264 -0.43 -11.10 5.56
C ARG A 264 -0.20 -9.99 6.55
N LEU A 265 -0.55 -8.79 6.13
CA LEU A 265 -0.58 -7.61 6.97
C LEU A 265 -1.94 -7.51 7.66
N GLN A 266 -1.94 -7.25 8.94
CA GLN A 266 -3.16 -6.92 9.68
C GLN A 266 -3.09 -5.48 10.14
N MET A 267 -4.11 -4.72 9.79
CA MET A 267 -4.21 -3.31 10.09
C MET A 267 -5.47 -3.03 10.87
N ARG A 268 -5.41 -2.00 11.68
CA ARG A 268 -6.52 -1.50 12.48
C ARG A 268 -6.95 -0.13 12.01
N LEU A 269 -8.26 0.10 12.02
CA LEU A 269 -8.83 1.42 11.77
C LEU A 269 -8.49 2.35 12.92
N HIS A 270 -7.93 3.51 12.60
CA HIS A 270 -7.62 4.58 13.52
C HIS A 270 -8.73 5.64 13.57
N ASP A 271 -8.68 6.49 14.58
CA ASP A 271 -9.55 7.65 14.71
C ASP A 271 -9.44 8.51 13.42
N PRO A 272 -10.54 8.88 12.78
CA PRO A 272 -10.51 9.69 11.55
C PRO A 272 -9.90 11.09 11.75
N ARG A 273 -9.71 11.53 12.99
CA ARG A 273 -8.99 12.78 13.34
C ARG A 273 -7.48 12.60 13.42
N THR A 274 -6.99 11.36 13.30
CA THR A 274 -5.55 11.08 13.29
C THR A 274 -4.93 11.74 12.05
N ASP A 275 -3.91 12.53 12.27
CA ASP A 275 -3.18 13.20 11.21
C ASP A 275 -2.22 12.26 10.50
N LEU A 276 -2.18 12.34 9.16
CA LEU A 276 -1.19 11.65 8.33
C LEU A 276 0.08 12.50 8.24
N MET A 277 0.67 12.86 9.34
CA MET A 277 1.81 13.78 9.50
C MET A 277 2.70 13.90 8.25
N GLU A 278 3.28 15.06 8.05
CA GLU A 278 4.23 15.30 6.97
C GLU A 278 5.56 14.58 7.25
N TYR A 279 6.01 13.81 6.28
CA TYR A 279 7.32 13.18 6.31
C TYR A 279 7.87 13.08 4.88
N TYR A 280 8.93 13.81 4.62
CA TYR A 280 9.59 13.84 3.31
C TYR A 280 11.00 13.29 3.44
N CYS A 281 11.41 12.48 2.48
CA CYS A 281 12.81 12.16 2.30
C CYS A 281 13.52 13.35 1.65
N SER A 282 14.61 13.82 2.23
CA SER A 282 15.43 14.90 1.70
C SER A 282 16.81 14.38 1.30
N PRO A 283 17.18 14.41 0.02
CA PRO A 283 18.52 14.00 -0.40
C PRO A 283 19.63 14.74 0.35
N GLN A 284 19.42 16.02 0.66
CA GLN A 284 20.38 16.82 1.40
C GLN A 284 20.57 16.33 2.84
N GLU A 285 19.49 15.90 3.49
CA GLU A 285 19.60 15.32 4.84
C GLU A 285 20.29 13.97 4.80
N GLN A 286 20.04 13.16 3.78
CA GLN A 286 20.70 11.88 3.57
C GLN A 286 22.21 12.10 3.33
N GLU A 287 22.60 13.01 2.45
CA GLU A 287 24.01 13.36 2.24
C GLU A 287 24.68 13.83 3.52
N ASN A 288 24.00 14.64 4.33
CA ASN A 288 24.52 15.08 5.63
C ASN A 288 24.66 13.90 6.59
N TYR A 289 23.68 13.00 6.64
CA TYR A 289 23.77 11.78 7.46
C TYR A 289 24.97 10.94 7.04
N ASP A 290 25.13 10.65 5.75
CA ASP A 290 26.23 9.87 5.21
C ASP A 290 27.58 10.53 5.46
N LYS A 291 27.63 11.84 5.35
CA LYS A 291 28.85 12.64 5.60
C LYS A 291 29.28 12.63 7.06
N PHE A 292 28.31 12.75 8.00
CA PHE A 292 28.63 12.89 9.42
C PHE A 292 28.65 11.56 10.17
N PHE A 293 27.88 10.57 9.72
CA PHE A 293 27.70 9.30 10.41
C PHE A 293 28.13 8.09 9.56
N GLY A 294 27.82 8.07 8.28
CA GLY A 294 28.16 6.98 7.37
C GLY A 294 29.65 6.93 7.05
N SER A 295 30.27 8.08 6.78
CA SER A 295 31.68 8.14 6.40
C SER A 295 32.65 7.75 7.54
N ALA A 296 32.26 7.93 8.79
CA ALA A 296 33.09 7.54 9.94
C ALA A 296 33.22 6.02 10.09
N ALA A 297 32.28 5.24 9.60
CA ALA A 297 32.35 3.77 9.61
C ALA A 297 33.20 3.20 8.49
N SER A 298 33.34 3.91 7.37
CA SER A 298 34.17 3.50 6.22
C SER A 298 35.66 3.81 6.38
N GLN A 299 36.05 4.58 7.40
CA GLN A 299 37.43 4.98 7.66
C GLN A 299 38.15 4.12 8.72
N LYS A 300 37.52 3.05 9.18
CA LYS A 300 38.11 2.03 10.04
C LYS A 300 38.18 0.71 9.28
#